data_c769266e06c93bc6b777f897322ee39e
#
_entry.id   c769266e06c93bc6b777f897322ee39e
#
_cell.length_a   1.000
_cell.length_b   1.000
_cell.length_c   1.000
_cell.angle_alpha   90.00
_cell.angle_beta   90.00
_cell.angle_gamma   90.00
#
_symmetry.space_group_name_H-M   'P 1'
#
loop_
_entity.id
_entity.type
_entity.pdbx_description
1 polymer ?
#
loop_
_entity_poly.entity_id
_entity_poly.type
_entity_poly.pdbx_seq_one_letter_code
_entity_poly.pdbx_strand_id
1 'polypeptide(L)' 'MVIFPHLCPVCKKYRFAEPFEECPVCNWVFDNVQEKKPDLRKCGNHMSLNEAKQAYAEGKEIY' A
#
# COMPACT_ATOMS: atom_id res chain seq x y z
N MET A 1 -4.62 -12.39 -10.05
CA MET A 1 -5.34 -11.19 -10.51
C MET A 1 -6.01 -10.51 -9.33
N VAL A 2 -5.88 -9.19 -9.24
CA VAL A 2 -6.49 -8.43 -8.14
C VAL A 2 -7.95 -8.15 -8.45
N ILE A 3 -8.81 -8.35 -7.45
CA ILE A 3 -10.25 -8.11 -7.56
C ILE A 3 -10.59 -6.85 -6.77
N PHE A 4 -11.34 -5.95 -7.39
CA PHE A 4 -11.79 -4.73 -6.72
C PHE A 4 -13.26 -4.84 -6.28
N PRO A 5 -13.64 -4.18 -5.19
CA PRO A 5 -12.76 -3.37 -4.33
C PRO A 5 -11.73 -4.23 -3.60
N HIS A 6 -10.53 -3.68 -3.40
CA HIS A 6 -9.40 -4.40 -2.81
C HIS A 6 -8.97 -3.71 -1.52
N LEU A 7 -8.91 -4.46 -0.43
CA LEU A 7 -8.58 -3.90 0.88
C LEU A 7 -7.12 -3.43 0.92
N CYS A 8 -6.90 -2.24 1.47
CA CYS A 8 -5.55 -1.71 1.63
C CYS A 8 -4.72 -2.65 2.52
N PRO A 9 -3.56 -3.11 2.03
CA PRO A 9 -2.76 -4.08 2.80
C PRO A 9 -2.03 -3.44 3.98
N VAL A 10 -1.93 -2.12 4.04
CA VAL A 10 -1.22 -1.41 5.11
C VAL A 10 -2.14 -1.13 6.29
N CYS A 11 -3.20 -0.35 6.08
CA CYS A 11 -4.08 0.05 7.17
C CYS A 11 -5.35 -0.80 7.32
N LYS A 12 -5.75 -1.48 6.24
CA LYS A 12 -6.95 -2.32 6.20
C LYS A 12 -8.23 -1.56 6.54
N LYS A 13 -8.24 -0.25 6.28
CA LYS A 13 -9.39 0.63 6.58
C LYS A 13 -9.99 1.26 5.34
N TYR A 14 -9.40 1.03 4.17
CA TYR A 14 -9.86 1.60 2.93
C TYR A 14 -9.88 0.52 1.85
N ARG A 15 -10.83 0.60 0.93
CA ARG A 15 -10.91 -0.34 -0.18
C ARG A 15 -10.67 0.41 -1.48
N PHE A 16 -9.65 -0.02 -2.21
CA PHE A 16 -9.33 0.57 -3.51
C PHE A 16 -10.37 0.18 -4.54
N ALA A 17 -10.77 1.14 -5.37
CA ALA A 17 -11.71 0.91 -6.46
C ALA A 17 -10.99 0.63 -7.78
N GLU A 18 -9.72 1.02 -7.90
CA GLU A 18 -8.95 0.90 -9.14
C GLU A 18 -7.46 0.82 -8.83
N PRO A 19 -6.63 0.36 -9.81
CA PRO A 19 -5.17 0.29 -9.63
C PRO A 19 -4.56 1.67 -9.41
N PHE A 20 -3.47 1.70 -8.65
CA PHE A 20 -2.70 2.91 -8.37
C PHE A 20 -3.48 4.02 -7.68
N GLU A 21 -4.57 3.67 -7.04
CA GLU A 21 -5.31 4.61 -6.20
C GLU A 21 -4.55 4.83 -4.89
N GLU A 22 -4.55 6.07 -4.39
CA GLU A 22 -3.89 6.38 -3.13
C GLU A 22 -4.87 6.21 -1.97
N CYS A 23 -4.44 5.50 -0.92
CA CYS A 23 -5.26 5.32 0.28
C CYS A 23 -5.32 6.63 1.07
N PRO A 24 -6.52 7.18 1.31
CA PRO A 24 -6.64 8.44 2.07
C PRO A 24 -6.36 8.27 3.56
N VAL A 25 -6.29 7.03 4.05
CA VAL A 25 -6.05 6.76 5.47
C VAL A 25 -4.56 6.70 5.77
N CYS A 26 -3.79 5.94 4.97
CA CYS A 26 -2.38 5.70 5.26
C CYS A 26 -1.43 6.22 4.19
N ASN A 27 -1.95 6.73 3.06
CA ASN A 27 -1.18 7.25 1.93
C ASN A 27 -0.46 6.21 1.09
N TRP A 28 -0.75 4.92 1.32
CA TRP A 28 -0.19 3.86 0.47
C TRP A 28 -0.86 3.88 -0.90
N VAL A 29 -0.06 3.90 -1.96
CA VAL A 29 -0.56 3.80 -3.32
C VAL A 29 -0.66 2.32 -3.67
N PHE A 30 -1.82 1.87 -4.15
CA PHE A 30 -2.01 0.48 -4.49
C PHE A 30 -1.13 0.10 -5.69
N ASP A 31 -0.23 -0.85 -5.48
CA ASP A 31 0.65 -1.38 -6.51
C ASP A 31 0.70 -2.90 -6.34
N ASN A 32 0.12 -3.62 -7.31
CA ASN A 32 0.03 -5.07 -7.20
C ASN A 32 1.39 -5.75 -7.28
N VAL A 33 2.38 -5.11 -7.90
CA VAL A 33 3.74 -5.65 -7.95
C VAL A 33 4.35 -5.63 -6.55
N GLN A 34 4.19 -4.50 -5.82
CA GLN A 34 4.68 -4.40 -4.45
C GLN A 34 3.94 -5.32 -3.50
N GLU A 35 2.66 -5.62 -3.76
CA GLU A 35 1.93 -6.59 -2.95
C GLU A 35 2.46 -8.01 -3.15
N LYS A 36 2.84 -8.36 -4.38
CA LYS A 36 3.43 -9.67 -4.67
C LYS A 36 4.87 -9.76 -4.18
N LYS A 37 5.57 -8.64 -4.16
CA LYS A 37 6.97 -8.54 -3.73
C LYS A 37 7.07 -7.52 -2.60
N PRO A 38 6.70 -7.90 -1.37
CA PRO A 38 6.55 -6.93 -0.28
C PRO A 38 7.84 -6.25 0.15
N ASP A 39 9.00 -6.72 -0.32
CA ASP A 39 10.27 -6.08 -0.05
C ASP A 39 10.75 -5.17 -1.17
N LEU A 40 9.98 -5.08 -2.26
CA LEU A 40 10.37 -4.26 -3.41
C LEU A 40 10.09 -2.78 -3.14
N ARG A 41 11.09 -1.94 -3.41
CA ARG A 41 11.02 -0.49 -3.28
C ARG A 41 10.94 0.17 -4.65
N LYS A 42 10.69 1.47 -4.66
CA LYS A 42 10.79 2.35 -5.84
C LYS A 42 9.88 1.93 -6.98
N CYS A 43 8.65 1.58 -6.64
CA CYS A 43 7.59 1.36 -7.61
C CYS A 43 6.54 2.46 -7.45
N GLY A 44 5.27 2.12 -7.29
CA GLY A 44 4.23 3.11 -7.00
C GLY A 44 4.49 3.86 -5.72
N ASN A 45 5.18 3.23 -4.76
CA ASN A 45 5.64 3.86 -3.53
C ASN A 45 7.16 3.77 -3.46
N HIS A 46 7.79 4.73 -2.80
CA HIS A 46 9.24 4.71 -2.60
C HIS A 46 9.67 3.59 -1.65
N MET A 47 8.89 3.38 -0.58
CA MET A 47 9.17 2.31 0.37
C MET A 47 8.47 1.03 -0.03
N SER A 48 8.94 -0.10 0.51
CA SER A 48 8.32 -1.40 0.26
C SER A 48 7.04 -1.53 1.08
N LEU A 49 6.23 -2.55 0.74
CA LEU A 49 5.01 -2.82 1.49
C LEU A 49 5.31 -3.17 2.94
N ASN A 50 6.35 -3.97 3.20
CA ASN A 50 6.74 -4.29 4.57
C ASN A 50 7.16 -3.05 5.35
N GLU A 51 7.91 -2.14 4.70
CA GLU A 51 8.29 -0.87 5.32
C GLU A 51 7.07 0.00 5.61
N ALA A 52 6.09 0.02 4.70
CA ALA A 52 4.88 0.80 4.90
C ALA A 52 4.06 0.27 6.07
N LYS A 53 3.96 -1.06 6.21
CA LYS A 53 3.26 -1.66 7.34
C LYS A 53 3.93 -1.29 8.66
N GLN A 54 5.27 -1.32 8.68
CA GLN A 54 6.04 -0.93 9.85
C GLN A 54 5.83 0.54 10.18
N ALA A 55 5.91 1.41 9.15
CA ALA A 55 5.73 2.85 9.34
C ALA A 55 4.33 3.16 9.88
N TYR A 56 3.32 2.49 9.37
CA TYR A 56 1.94 2.71 9.84
C TYR A 56 1.81 2.32 11.30
N ALA A 57 2.39 1.18 11.70
CA ALA A 57 2.35 0.72 13.08
C ALA A 57 3.05 1.68 14.03
N GLU A 58 4.08 2.39 13.53
CA GLU A 58 4.87 3.34 14.33
C GLU A 58 4.37 4.77 14.22
N GLY A 59 3.31 5.02 13.45
CA GLY A 59 2.79 6.36 13.25
C GLY A 59 3.67 7.23 12.37
N LYS A 60 4.52 6.63 11.53
CA LYS A 60 5.42 7.35 10.64
C LYS A 60 4.79 7.55 9.27
N GLU A 61 5.38 8.48 8.51
CA GLU A 61 4.91 8.81 7.18
C GLU A 61 5.15 7.65 6.19
N ILE A 62 4.19 7.46 5.29
CA ILE A 62 4.25 6.47 4.21
C ILE A 62 4.36 7.20 2.88
N TYR A 63 5.31 6.82 2.07
CA TYR A 63 5.54 7.48 0.79
C TYR A 63 6.18 6.57 -0.24
#